data_397b377cfb6550b5e7decb15c8e7a8bd
#
_entry.id   397b377cfb6550b5e7decb15c8e7a8bd
#
_cell.length_a   1.000
_cell.length_b   1.000
_cell.length_c   1.000
_cell.angle_alpha   90.00
_cell.angle_beta   90.00
_cell.angle_gamma   90.00
#
_symmetry.space_group_name_H-M   'P 1'
#
loop_
_entity.id
_entity.type
_entity.pdbx_description
1 polymer ?
#
loop_
_entity_poly.entity_id
_entity_poly.type
_entity_poly.pdbx_seq_one_letter_code
_entity_poly.pdbx_strand_id
1 'polypeptide(L)'
;MAIVELPGGVEMYYEVHTAGRGTRASPDRPLNELGLNPTAATIVVLTPIWLDCTYLSNMIEDMSPMYNIVAFELRSHGRTFQAQKSPRYDCATAAADIAFAMEILRVPPSHVFANGFAGFRIALKLCKMFPNQVLSYTQAGVGPLFSPREDVKIFKEVIDFWFFPQDPSDFFEAMDAMSQMLLSSDEWDETPELVALKDRMIGTMIRRYNPYMLLKAHEVARVNLRPCRISPADLADFRHPLLLLHGTSDLCFPPAVIQRDIVDNLVGAHEITWRLIRGAPHSMLLTHWPQIKEEWMPFLERHPKFSSEPVPLDRPYALSVVAKLARNASDELPASILARSGNEQTDFSLCTPEEVRQAAEDLQAFKKYSESCRMYLPGIEVPESWDQPIDKRSSREWTFSKRHLFDEPSHSSPVDLIAGGIEVMTVDSSAT
;
A
#
# COMPACT_ATOMS: atom_id res chain seq x y z
N MET A 1 15.14 8.98 13.50
CA MET A 1 13.94 8.40 12.85
C MET A 1 13.15 9.57 12.32
N ALA A 2 12.76 9.51 11.07
CA ALA A 2 12.06 10.61 10.43
C ALA A 2 10.55 10.33 10.42
N ILE A 3 9.78 11.17 11.11
CA ILE A 3 8.32 11.10 11.19
C ILE A 3 7.78 12.45 10.74
N VAL A 4 6.75 12.43 9.91
CA VAL A 4 5.95 13.61 9.56
C VAL A 4 4.57 13.48 10.18
N GLU A 5 4.16 14.51 10.89
CA GLU A 5 2.82 14.60 11.47
C GLU A 5 1.85 15.14 10.44
N LEU A 6 0.85 14.33 10.08
CA LEU A 6 -0.21 14.70 9.17
C LEU A 6 -1.45 15.16 9.95
N PRO A 7 -2.30 16.03 9.37
CA PRO A 7 -3.61 16.32 9.94
C PRO A 7 -4.37 15.04 10.30
N GLY A 8 -5.19 15.07 11.34
CA GLY A 8 -5.91 13.87 11.81
C GLY A 8 -5.07 12.90 12.66
N GLY A 9 -3.87 13.33 13.10
CA GLY A 9 -3.06 12.60 14.08
C GLY A 9 -2.38 11.36 13.54
N VAL A 10 -1.97 11.39 12.28
CA VAL A 10 -1.14 10.34 11.66
C VAL A 10 0.32 10.73 11.76
N GLU A 11 1.11 9.94 12.43
CA GLU A 11 2.57 10.03 12.49
C GLU A 11 3.13 9.11 11.39
N MET A 12 3.36 9.66 10.18
CA MET A 12 3.84 8.88 9.05
C MET A 12 5.35 8.77 9.08
N TYR A 13 5.85 7.53 9.07
CA TYR A 13 7.27 7.27 8.94
C TYR A 13 7.72 7.40 7.48
N TYR A 14 8.91 7.99 7.31
CA TYR A 14 9.55 8.07 6.00
C TYR A 14 11.07 7.91 6.11
N GLU A 15 11.69 7.54 5.00
CA GLU A 15 13.15 7.51 4.84
C GLU A 15 13.57 8.41 3.68
N VAL A 16 14.71 9.09 3.86
CA VAL A 16 15.32 9.93 2.83
C VAL A 16 16.71 9.40 2.51
N HIS A 17 16.94 9.12 1.24
CA HIS A 17 18.24 8.74 0.72
C HIS A 17 18.65 9.75 -0.34
N THR A 18 19.71 10.52 -0.02
CA THR A 18 20.18 11.65 -0.83
C THR A 18 21.02 11.17 -2.00
N ALA A 19 20.73 11.65 -3.20
CA ALA A 19 21.52 11.35 -4.39
C ALA A 19 23.00 11.70 -4.22
N GLY A 20 23.89 10.76 -4.60
CA GLY A 20 25.33 10.95 -4.56
C GLY A 20 25.99 10.85 -3.18
N ARG A 21 25.27 10.39 -2.16
CA ARG A 21 25.81 10.13 -0.81
C ARG A 21 26.67 8.85 -0.79
N GLY A 22 27.79 8.88 -1.42
CA GLY A 22 28.78 7.79 -1.54
C GLY A 22 29.92 8.22 -2.46
N THR A 23 29.65 9.14 -3.35
CA THR A 23 30.65 9.92 -4.08
C THR A 23 30.78 11.25 -3.34
N ARG A 24 32.01 11.71 -3.05
CA ARG A 24 32.28 12.98 -2.34
C ARG A 24 31.29 14.04 -2.78
N ALA A 25 30.35 14.39 -1.88
CA ALA A 25 29.43 15.52 -2.10
C ALA A 25 30.27 16.75 -2.44
N SER A 26 30.00 17.38 -3.56
CA SER A 26 30.63 18.63 -3.89
C SER A 26 30.28 19.63 -2.80
N PRO A 27 31.25 20.27 -2.11
CA PRO A 27 30.99 21.22 -1.03
C PRO A 27 30.17 22.43 -1.48
N ASP A 28 29.96 22.62 -2.77
CA ASP A 28 29.42 23.85 -3.36
C ASP A 28 27.88 23.83 -3.55
N ARG A 29 27.16 22.77 -3.14
CA ARG A 29 25.71 22.68 -3.32
C ARG A 29 25.02 22.27 -2.03
N PRO A 30 24.39 23.22 -1.34
CA PRO A 30 23.66 22.91 -0.11
C PRO A 30 22.46 22.00 -0.43
N LEU A 31 22.27 20.98 0.42
CA LEU A 31 21.06 20.17 0.44
C LEU A 31 19.87 21.06 0.83
N ASN A 32 18.66 20.69 0.37
CA ASN A 32 17.45 21.34 0.90
C ASN A 32 17.21 20.95 2.38
N GLU A 33 16.20 21.54 3.01
CA GLU A 33 15.88 21.29 4.42
C GLU A 33 15.63 19.81 4.73
N LEU A 34 15.08 19.06 3.77
CA LEU A 34 14.86 17.61 3.87
C LEU A 34 16.14 16.78 3.63
N GLY A 35 17.19 17.39 3.17
CA GLY A 35 18.46 16.74 2.83
C GLY A 35 18.49 16.18 1.39
N LEU A 36 17.61 16.61 0.50
CA LEU A 36 17.62 16.22 -0.91
C LEU A 36 18.68 17.00 -1.69
N ASN A 37 19.34 16.32 -2.64
CA ASN A 37 20.22 16.96 -3.60
C ASN A 37 19.37 17.74 -4.63
N PRO A 38 19.49 19.09 -4.71
CA PRO A 38 18.65 19.90 -5.59
C PRO A 38 18.98 19.75 -7.08
N THR A 39 19.98 18.95 -7.44
CA THR A 39 20.38 18.71 -8.84
C THR A 39 20.06 17.31 -9.32
N ALA A 40 19.42 16.51 -8.47
CA ALA A 40 18.98 15.16 -8.81
C ALA A 40 17.45 15.06 -8.73
N ALA A 41 16.88 14.30 -9.65
CA ALA A 41 15.45 13.99 -9.59
C ALA A 41 15.12 13.19 -8.32
N THR A 42 13.91 13.35 -7.83
CA THR A 42 13.41 12.64 -6.64
C THR A 42 12.47 11.52 -7.06
N ILE A 43 12.64 10.36 -6.44
CA ILE A 43 11.75 9.22 -6.51
C ILE A 43 10.99 9.12 -5.20
N VAL A 44 9.68 9.14 -5.25
CA VAL A 44 8.80 8.81 -4.14
C VAL A 44 8.41 7.35 -4.24
N VAL A 45 8.66 6.57 -3.18
CA VAL A 45 8.40 5.14 -3.13
C VAL A 45 7.31 4.83 -2.12
N LEU A 46 6.29 4.09 -2.55
CA LEU A 46 5.28 3.53 -1.67
C LEU A 46 5.72 2.12 -1.25
N THR A 47 5.78 1.88 0.06
CA THR A 47 6.13 0.55 0.57
C THR A 47 5.12 -0.50 0.12
N PRO A 48 5.58 -1.75 -0.13
CA PRO A 48 4.69 -2.86 -0.43
C PRO A 48 3.72 -3.11 0.73
N ILE A 49 2.53 -3.59 0.40
CA ILE A 49 1.52 -3.96 1.39
C ILE A 49 2.07 -4.98 2.39
N TRP A 50 1.69 -4.87 3.67
CA TRP A 50 2.11 -5.70 4.80
C TRP A 50 3.60 -5.57 5.18
N LEU A 51 4.40 -4.82 4.41
CA LEU A 51 5.84 -4.69 4.58
C LEU A 51 6.23 -3.26 4.98
N ASP A 52 7.52 -3.05 5.19
CA ASP A 52 8.10 -1.76 5.58
C ASP A 52 9.28 -1.37 4.68
N CYS A 53 9.88 -0.21 4.92
CA CYS A 53 11.01 0.30 4.12
C CYS A 53 12.21 -0.66 4.07
N THR A 54 12.38 -1.56 5.03
CA THR A 54 13.51 -2.51 5.03
C THR A 54 13.51 -3.49 3.86
N TYR A 55 12.36 -3.66 3.20
CA TYR A 55 12.22 -4.46 1.99
C TYR A 55 12.60 -3.72 0.70
N LEU A 56 12.94 -2.45 0.79
CA LEU A 56 13.36 -1.61 -0.33
C LEU A 56 14.89 -1.50 -0.46
N SER A 57 15.67 -2.18 0.39
CA SER A 57 17.12 -1.98 0.51
C SER A 57 17.86 -2.11 -0.81
N ASN A 58 17.61 -3.16 -1.60
CA ASN A 58 18.29 -3.38 -2.89
C ASN A 58 17.99 -2.25 -3.89
N MET A 59 16.73 -1.82 -3.95
CA MET A 59 16.32 -0.70 -4.81
C MET A 59 16.98 0.61 -4.34
N ILE A 60 16.97 0.87 -3.04
CA ILE A 60 17.56 2.09 -2.46
C ILE A 60 19.07 2.12 -2.72
N GLU A 61 19.79 1.03 -2.47
CA GLU A 61 21.23 0.93 -2.68
C GLU A 61 21.61 1.22 -4.14
N ASP A 62 20.86 0.67 -5.07
CA ASP A 62 21.13 0.80 -6.50
C ASP A 62 20.74 2.17 -7.09
N MET A 63 19.68 2.79 -6.57
CA MET A 63 19.13 4.02 -7.15
C MET A 63 19.62 5.28 -6.46
N SER A 64 19.96 5.24 -5.17
CA SER A 64 20.40 6.42 -4.42
C SER A 64 21.71 7.07 -4.89
N PRO A 65 22.62 6.41 -5.64
CA PRO A 65 23.72 7.11 -6.27
C PRO A 65 23.30 8.18 -7.28
N MET A 66 22.14 8.02 -7.92
CA MET A 66 21.67 8.88 -9.02
C MET A 66 20.44 9.72 -8.67
N TYR A 67 19.57 9.23 -7.82
CA TYR A 67 18.28 9.84 -7.49
C TYR A 67 18.14 10.08 -5.98
N ASN A 68 17.48 11.16 -5.61
CA ASN A 68 16.95 11.26 -4.27
C ASN A 68 15.82 10.24 -4.13
N ILE A 69 15.72 9.57 -2.99
CA ILE A 69 14.63 8.63 -2.70
C ILE A 69 13.94 9.08 -1.42
N VAL A 70 12.62 9.20 -1.48
CA VAL A 70 11.76 9.40 -0.31
C VAL A 70 10.79 8.23 -0.26
N ALA A 71 10.99 7.33 0.71
CA ALA A 71 10.15 6.16 0.90
C ALA A 71 9.17 6.40 2.05
N PHE A 72 7.88 6.21 1.81
CA PHE A 72 6.82 6.38 2.80
C PHE A 72 6.25 5.03 3.24
N GLU A 73 6.10 4.84 4.54
CA GLU A 73 5.33 3.73 5.11
C GLU A 73 3.86 4.17 5.25
N LEU A 74 2.96 3.46 4.59
CA LEU A 74 1.52 3.75 4.62
C LEU A 74 0.95 3.58 6.03
N ARG A 75 -0.28 4.05 6.27
CA ARG A 75 -0.96 3.83 7.57
C ARG A 75 -0.97 2.35 7.92
N SER A 76 -0.74 2.05 9.17
CA SER A 76 -0.67 0.70 9.72
C SER A 76 0.47 -0.17 9.15
N HIS A 77 1.38 0.40 8.35
CA HIS A 77 2.60 -0.28 7.91
C HIS A 77 3.79 0.17 8.76
N GLY A 78 4.76 -0.73 8.89
CA GLY A 78 6.05 -0.44 9.50
C GLY A 78 5.97 0.34 10.81
N ARG A 79 6.50 1.55 10.77
CA ARG A 79 6.64 2.49 11.90
C ARG A 79 5.60 3.61 11.89
N THR A 80 4.79 3.69 10.82
CA THR A 80 3.69 4.66 10.77
C THR A 80 2.66 4.37 11.83
N PHE A 81 2.34 5.38 12.64
CA PHE A 81 1.45 5.27 13.77
C PHE A 81 0.22 6.16 13.61
N GLN A 82 -0.88 5.68 14.16
CA GLN A 82 -2.13 6.44 14.29
C GLN A 82 -2.88 5.92 15.51
N ALA A 83 -3.14 6.81 16.46
CA ALA A 83 -3.82 6.45 17.72
C ALA A 83 -5.26 5.98 17.50
N GLN A 84 -5.96 6.60 16.55
CA GLN A 84 -7.35 6.26 16.23
C GLN A 84 -7.49 5.87 14.76
N LYS A 85 -8.03 4.69 14.52
CA LYS A 85 -8.31 4.22 13.16
C LYS A 85 -9.51 4.94 12.57
N SER A 86 -9.36 5.42 11.32
CA SER A 86 -10.45 6.13 10.65
C SER A 86 -11.39 5.19 9.91
N PRO A 87 -12.71 5.27 10.12
CA PRO A 87 -13.66 4.51 9.32
C PRO A 87 -13.72 4.96 7.87
N ARG A 88 -13.14 6.11 7.53
CA ARG A 88 -13.05 6.67 6.17
C ARG A 88 -11.77 6.30 5.43
N TYR A 89 -10.89 5.47 6.00
CA TYR A 89 -9.63 5.13 5.35
C TYR A 89 -9.85 4.22 4.14
N ASP A 90 -9.38 4.66 2.97
CA ASP A 90 -9.41 3.97 1.68
C ASP A 90 -8.21 4.37 0.82
N CYS A 91 -8.11 3.87 -0.43
CA CYS A 91 -7.01 4.21 -1.33
C CYS A 91 -6.91 5.71 -1.66
N ALA A 92 -8.02 6.45 -1.66
CA ALA A 92 -7.99 7.89 -1.94
C ALA A 92 -7.45 8.67 -0.73
N THR A 93 -7.84 8.26 0.48
CA THR A 93 -7.25 8.77 1.72
C THR A 93 -5.76 8.46 1.80
N ALA A 94 -5.35 7.23 1.43
CA ALA A 94 -3.93 6.85 1.42
C ALA A 94 -3.12 7.68 0.40
N ALA A 95 -3.68 7.97 -0.77
CA ALA A 95 -3.07 8.87 -1.75
C ALA A 95 -2.95 10.32 -1.22
N ALA A 96 -3.96 10.79 -0.50
CA ALA A 96 -3.91 12.10 0.16
C ALA A 96 -2.86 12.12 1.28
N ASP A 97 -2.68 11.04 2.05
CA ASP A 97 -1.60 10.95 3.04
C ASP A 97 -0.22 11.21 2.40
N ILE A 98 0.07 10.54 1.27
CA ILE A 98 1.34 10.74 0.56
C ILE A 98 1.48 12.18 0.06
N ALA A 99 0.42 12.74 -0.55
CA ALA A 99 0.47 14.10 -1.06
C ALA A 99 0.69 15.14 0.06
N PHE A 100 -0.01 14.99 1.20
CA PHE A 100 0.16 15.87 2.35
C PHE A 100 1.56 15.71 2.97
N ALA A 101 2.09 14.49 3.07
CA ALA A 101 3.46 14.26 3.50
C ALA A 101 4.47 14.95 2.57
N MET A 102 4.30 14.84 1.25
CA MET A 102 5.14 15.54 0.27
C MET A 102 5.07 17.07 0.45
N GLU A 103 3.88 17.64 0.66
CA GLU A 103 3.73 19.09 0.88
C GLU A 103 4.40 19.54 2.17
N ILE A 104 4.14 18.88 3.31
CA ILE A 104 4.71 19.24 4.62
C ILE A 104 6.23 19.13 4.62
N LEU A 105 6.76 18.06 4.02
CA LEU A 105 8.19 17.81 3.88
C LEU A 105 8.84 18.62 2.75
N ARG A 106 8.05 19.39 2.00
CA ARG A 106 8.53 20.15 0.84
C ARG A 106 9.26 19.27 -0.19
N VAL A 107 8.75 18.06 -0.42
CA VAL A 107 9.23 17.17 -1.48
C VAL A 107 8.82 17.77 -2.84
N PRO A 108 9.75 17.96 -3.79
CA PRO A 108 9.41 18.48 -5.11
C PRO A 108 8.59 17.46 -5.93
N PRO A 109 7.99 17.87 -7.05
CA PRO A 109 7.39 16.94 -8.01
C PRO A 109 8.34 15.78 -8.34
N SER A 110 7.86 14.56 -8.23
CA SER A 110 8.70 13.36 -8.17
C SER A 110 8.23 12.27 -9.12
N HIS A 111 9.15 11.38 -9.48
CA HIS A 111 8.80 10.10 -10.07
C HIS A 111 8.21 9.21 -8.97
N VAL A 112 7.05 8.62 -9.20
CA VAL A 112 6.40 7.74 -8.22
C VAL A 112 6.68 6.29 -8.58
N PHE A 113 7.14 5.50 -7.62
CA PHE A 113 7.29 4.06 -7.73
C PHE A 113 6.38 3.37 -6.72
N ALA A 114 5.57 2.44 -7.19
CA ALA A 114 4.73 1.63 -6.33
C ALA A 114 4.84 0.15 -6.68
N ASN A 115 4.55 -0.72 -5.72
CA ASN A 115 4.60 -2.17 -5.89
C ASN A 115 3.32 -2.83 -5.39
N GLY A 116 2.89 -3.87 -6.12
CA GLY A 116 1.73 -4.67 -5.78
C GLY A 116 0.40 -3.90 -5.94
N PHE A 117 -0.68 -4.60 -5.73
CA PHE A 117 -1.99 -4.14 -6.14
C PHE A 117 -2.56 -2.97 -5.30
N ALA A 118 -2.27 -2.91 -3.99
CA ALA A 118 -2.63 -1.73 -3.19
C ALA A 118 -1.87 -0.49 -3.63
N GLY A 119 -0.55 -0.63 -3.84
CA GLY A 119 0.30 0.44 -4.36
C GLY A 119 -0.22 0.98 -5.69
N PHE A 120 -0.66 0.10 -6.59
CA PHE A 120 -1.27 0.47 -7.87
C PHE A 120 -2.49 1.38 -7.69
N ARG A 121 -3.43 0.97 -6.86
CA ARG A 121 -4.67 1.72 -6.60
C ARG A 121 -4.42 3.08 -5.93
N ILE A 122 -3.46 3.14 -5.03
CA ILE A 122 -3.07 4.37 -4.33
C ILE A 122 -2.37 5.33 -5.29
N ALA A 123 -1.38 4.85 -6.05
CA ALA A 123 -0.60 5.68 -6.96
C ALA A 123 -1.44 6.23 -8.12
N LEU A 124 -2.38 5.44 -8.67
CA LEU A 124 -3.35 5.96 -9.65
C LEU A 124 -4.15 7.15 -9.11
N LYS A 125 -4.60 7.06 -7.85
CA LYS A 125 -5.32 8.15 -7.20
C LYS A 125 -4.43 9.35 -6.90
N LEU A 126 -3.19 9.12 -6.48
CA LEU A 126 -2.20 10.18 -6.30
C LEU A 126 -1.99 10.96 -7.60
N CYS A 127 -1.77 10.26 -8.71
CA CYS A 127 -1.62 10.87 -10.04
C CYS A 127 -2.85 11.67 -10.48
N LYS A 128 -4.05 11.16 -10.23
CA LYS A 128 -5.30 11.83 -10.65
C LYS A 128 -5.67 13.00 -9.75
N MET A 129 -5.51 12.87 -8.44
CA MET A 129 -5.90 13.89 -7.45
C MET A 129 -4.87 15.02 -7.35
N PHE A 130 -3.59 14.68 -7.46
CA PHE A 130 -2.49 15.62 -7.26
C PHE A 130 -1.48 15.56 -8.43
N PRO A 131 -1.93 15.83 -9.67
CA PRO A 131 -1.11 15.63 -10.87
C PRO A 131 0.19 16.44 -10.87
N ASN A 132 0.20 17.62 -10.24
CA ASN A 132 1.37 18.48 -10.18
C ASN A 132 2.48 17.96 -9.25
N GLN A 133 2.19 16.96 -8.41
CA GLN A 133 3.17 16.30 -7.54
C GLN A 133 3.92 15.16 -8.25
N VAL A 134 3.43 14.71 -9.42
CA VAL A 134 3.90 13.51 -10.10
C VAL A 134 4.50 13.86 -11.46
N LEU A 135 5.74 13.44 -11.70
CA LEU A 135 6.42 13.58 -13.00
C LEU A 135 6.14 12.39 -13.91
N SER A 136 6.26 11.18 -13.36
CA SER A 136 5.91 9.92 -14.01
C SER A 136 5.55 8.88 -12.95
N TYR A 137 4.93 7.80 -13.38
CA TYR A 137 4.57 6.72 -12.50
C TYR A 137 5.09 5.37 -13.01
N THR A 138 5.72 4.60 -12.12
CA THR A 138 6.17 3.24 -12.38
C THR A 138 5.50 2.29 -11.38
N GLN A 139 4.89 1.24 -11.91
CA GLN A 139 4.26 0.18 -11.13
C GLN A 139 4.97 -1.16 -11.37
N ALA A 140 5.37 -1.84 -10.31
CA ALA A 140 5.84 -3.22 -10.32
C ALA A 140 4.76 -4.14 -9.70
N GLY A 141 4.26 -5.12 -10.46
CA GLY A 141 3.12 -5.96 -10.04
C GLY A 141 1.81 -5.17 -10.09
N VAL A 142 1.15 -5.19 -11.24
CA VAL A 142 -0.11 -4.47 -11.47
C VAL A 142 -1.27 -5.29 -10.92
N GLY A 143 -2.18 -4.66 -10.19
CA GLY A 143 -3.42 -5.29 -9.73
C GLY A 143 -4.64 -4.84 -10.53
N PRO A 144 -5.74 -5.59 -10.51
CA PRO A 144 -6.97 -5.22 -11.16
C PRO A 144 -7.66 -4.07 -10.43
N LEU A 145 -8.48 -3.29 -11.16
CA LEU A 145 -9.37 -2.31 -10.55
C LEU A 145 -10.52 -2.99 -9.80
N PHE A 146 -10.98 -4.11 -10.36
CA PHE A 146 -12.04 -4.94 -9.82
C PHE A 146 -11.50 -6.37 -9.66
N SER A 147 -11.66 -6.95 -8.50
CA SER A 147 -11.29 -8.35 -8.30
C SER A 147 -12.43 -9.27 -8.75
N PRO A 148 -12.17 -10.34 -9.53
CA PRO A 148 -13.16 -11.37 -9.82
C PRO A 148 -13.79 -11.96 -8.56
N ARG A 149 -15.02 -12.48 -8.65
CA ARG A 149 -15.74 -13.03 -7.48
C ARG A 149 -14.99 -14.18 -6.80
N GLU A 150 -14.41 -15.06 -7.61
CA GLU A 150 -13.66 -16.22 -7.12
C GLU A 150 -12.40 -15.78 -6.35
N ASP A 151 -11.63 -14.85 -6.89
CA ASP A 151 -10.42 -14.32 -6.24
C ASP A 151 -10.75 -13.64 -4.92
N VAL A 152 -11.86 -12.87 -4.88
CA VAL A 152 -12.35 -12.24 -3.65
C VAL A 152 -12.71 -13.27 -2.61
N LYS A 153 -13.34 -14.40 -3.02
CA LYS A 153 -13.71 -15.47 -2.11
C LYS A 153 -12.48 -16.11 -1.47
N ILE A 154 -11.48 -16.51 -2.29
CA ILE A 154 -10.23 -17.10 -1.80
C ILE A 154 -9.51 -16.13 -0.86
N PHE A 155 -9.38 -14.86 -1.28
CA PHE A 155 -8.72 -13.84 -0.46
C PHE A 155 -9.46 -13.60 0.87
N LYS A 156 -10.79 -13.67 0.84
CA LYS A 156 -11.62 -13.56 2.03
C LYS A 156 -11.39 -14.76 2.98
N GLU A 157 -11.32 -15.98 2.47
CA GLU A 157 -11.04 -17.16 3.29
C GLU A 157 -9.67 -17.03 3.99
N VAL A 158 -8.63 -16.61 3.28
CA VAL A 158 -7.31 -16.36 3.88
C VAL A 158 -7.38 -15.27 4.94
N ILE A 159 -8.12 -14.18 4.70
CA ILE A 159 -8.31 -13.10 5.67
C ILE A 159 -9.09 -13.58 6.90
N ASP A 160 -10.09 -14.42 6.73
CA ASP A 160 -10.88 -14.98 7.85
C ASP A 160 -9.99 -15.85 8.76
N PHE A 161 -9.18 -16.75 8.21
CA PHE A 161 -8.18 -17.52 8.97
C PHE A 161 -7.11 -16.63 9.62
N TRP A 162 -6.73 -15.56 8.97
CA TRP A 162 -5.75 -14.62 9.50
C TRP A 162 -6.30 -13.79 10.67
N PHE A 163 -7.50 -13.24 10.51
CA PHE A 163 -8.06 -12.27 11.47
C PHE A 163 -8.79 -12.96 12.63
N PHE A 164 -9.39 -14.11 12.37
CA PHE A 164 -10.21 -14.83 13.33
C PHE A 164 -9.85 -16.32 13.38
N PRO A 165 -8.55 -16.64 13.54
CA PRO A 165 -8.14 -18.03 13.59
C PRO A 165 -8.82 -18.74 14.78
N GLN A 166 -9.20 -20.01 14.58
CA GLN A 166 -9.74 -20.86 15.64
C GLN A 166 -8.60 -21.43 16.49
N ASP A 167 -7.44 -21.63 15.87
CA ASP A 167 -6.22 -22.07 16.53
C ASP A 167 -4.97 -21.45 15.87
N PRO A 168 -3.76 -21.62 16.42
CA PRO A 168 -2.55 -21.06 15.81
C PRO A 168 -2.25 -21.61 14.41
N SER A 169 -2.68 -22.85 14.08
CA SER A 169 -2.45 -23.45 12.78
C SER A 169 -3.12 -22.64 11.69
N ASP A 170 -4.41 -22.27 11.89
CA ASP A 170 -5.16 -21.42 10.98
C ASP A 170 -4.41 -20.12 10.66
N PHE A 171 -3.87 -19.48 11.71
CA PHE A 171 -3.14 -18.24 11.56
C PHE A 171 -1.84 -18.41 10.76
N PHE A 172 -1.05 -19.46 11.05
CA PHE A 172 0.19 -19.72 10.31
C PHE A 172 -0.06 -20.16 8.88
N GLU A 173 -1.11 -20.96 8.63
CA GLU A 173 -1.54 -21.34 7.29
C GLU A 173 -1.96 -20.13 6.46
N ALA A 174 -2.67 -19.17 7.05
CA ALA A 174 -3.00 -17.92 6.38
C ALA A 174 -1.76 -17.08 6.03
N MET A 175 -0.75 -17.03 6.92
CA MET A 175 0.52 -16.34 6.65
C MET A 175 1.30 -17.00 5.52
N ASP A 176 1.37 -18.33 5.52
CA ASP A 176 2.03 -19.09 4.47
C ASP A 176 1.29 -18.93 3.13
N ALA A 177 -0.04 -19.07 3.10
CA ALA A 177 -0.86 -18.86 1.90
C ALA A 177 -0.67 -17.44 1.33
N MET A 178 -0.61 -16.39 2.19
CA MET A 178 -0.33 -15.02 1.76
C MET A 178 1.08 -14.91 1.16
N SER A 179 2.08 -15.54 1.79
CA SER A 179 3.46 -15.49 1.29
C SER A 179 3.59 -16.19 -0.06
N GLN A 180 2.94 -17.33 -0.22
CA GLN A 180 2.89 -18.08 -1.49
C GLN A 180 2.19 -17.26 -2.58
N MET A 181 1.03 -16.69 -2.29
CA MET A 181 0.28 -15.86 -3.24
C MET A 181 1.13 -14.69 -3.76
N LEU A 182 1.95 -14.08 -2.92
CA LEU A 182 2.75 -12.91 -3.27
C LEU A 182 4.09 -13.24 -3.93
N LEU A 183 4.71 -14.37 -3.59
CA LEU A 183 6.10 -14.69 -3.95
C LEU A 183 6.27 -15.96 -4.78
N SER A 184 5.25 -16.83 -4.89
CA SER A 184 5.40 -18.06 -5.68
C SER A 184 5.30 -17.81 -7.16
N SER A 185 6.02 -18.64 -7.90
CA SER A 185 6.06 -18.68 -9.36
C SER A 185 6.06 -20.15 -9.79
N ASP A 186 5.39 -20.44 -10.88
CA ASP A 186 5.38 -21.75 -11.51
C ASP A 186 6.66 -22.06 -12.32
N GLU A 187 7.47 -21.02 -12.57
CA GLU A 187 8.74 -21.13 -13.30
C GLU A 187 9.98 -21.27 -12.38
N TRP A 188 9.79 -21.27 -11.06
CA TRP A 188 10.90 -21.25 -10.10
C TRP A 188 10.88 -22.44 -9.15
N ASP A 189 12.05 -23.07 -9.06
CA ASP A 189 12.35 -23.92 -7.91
C ASP A 189 12.54 -23.08 -6.66
N GLU A 190 12.15 -23.57 -5.50
CA GLU A 190 12.43 -22.90 -4.23
C GLU A 190 13.93 -22.85 -3.97
N THR A 191 14.51 -21.66 -4.08
CA THR A 191 15.89 -21.43 -3.69
C THR A 191 16.00 -21.10 -2.20
N PRO A 192 17.17 -21.32 -1.55
CA PRO A 192 17.37 -20.93 -0.15
C PRO A 192 17.09 -19.45 0.09
N GLU A 193 17.38 -18.58 -0.87
CA GLU A 193 17.14 -17.13 -0.79
C GLU A 193 15.65 -16.80 -0.81
N LEU A 194 14.87 -17.51 -1.64
CA LEU A 194 13.41 -17.35 -1.68
C LEU A 194 12.76 -17.85 -0.39
N VAL A 195 13.22 -18.99 0.15
CA VAL A 195 12.76 -19.51 1.45
C VAL A 195 13.05 -18.49 2.55
N ALA A 196 14.28 -17.97 2.62
CA ALA A 196 14.66 -16.96 3.62
C ALA A 196 13.82 -15.67 3.48
N LEU A 197 13.48 -15.25 2.25
CA LEU A 197 12.61 -14.10 2.00
C LEU A 197 11.18 -14.37 2.48
N LYS A 198 10.62 -15.55 2.18
CA LYS A 198 9.30 -15.98 2.67
C LYS A 198 9.27 -15.98 4.21
N ASP A 199 10.24 -16.60 4.85
CA ASP A 199 10.35 -16.65 6.31
C ASP A 199 10.43 -15.25 6.93
N ARG A 200 11.22 -14.36 6.33
CA ARG A 200 11.32 -12.96 6.77
C ARG A 200 9.98 -12.24 6.63
N MET A 201 9.27 -12.45 5.52
CA MET A 201 7.97 -11.83 5.27
C MET A 201 6.91 -12.36 6.25
N ILE A 202 6.82 -13.67 6.43
CA ILE A 202 5.94 -14.33 7.39
C ILE A 202 6.25 -13.80 8.80
N GLY A 203 7.52 -13.77 9.20
CA GLY A 203 7.94 -13.23 10.50
C GLY A 203 7.55 -11.76 10.69
N THR A 204 7.54 -10.95 9.63
CA THR A 204 7.07 -9.57 9.69
C THR A 204 5.56 -9.50 9.88
N MET A 205 4.79 -10.30 9.13
CA MET A 205 3.34 -10.36 9.24
C MET A 205 2.90 -10.87 10.62
N ILE A 206 3.53 -11.93 11.14
CA ILE A 206 3.27 -12.46 12.49
C ILE A 206 3.49 -11.37 13.54
N ARG A 207 4.59 -10.66 13.50
CA ARG A 207 4.90 -9.62 14.49
C ARG A 207 3.99 -8.41 14.41
N ARG A 208 3.56 -8.01 13.21
CA ARG A 208 2.89 -6.72 12.99
C ARG A 208 1.39 -6.81 12.80
N TYR A 209 0.88 -7.98 12.40
CA TYR A 209 -0.51 -8.15 11.98
C TYR A 209 -1.16 -9.42 12.56
N ASN A 210 -0.75 -9.80 13.76
CA ASN A 210 -1.35 -10.92 14.49
C ASN A 210 -2.75 -10.56 15.04
N PRO A 211 -3.52 -11.53 15.57
CA PRO A 211 -4.87 -11.30 16.08
C PRO A 211 -5.00 -10.25 17.18
N TYR A 212 -3.94 -9.99 17.96
CA TYR A 212 -3.93 -8.89 18.92
C TYR A 212 -3.85 -7.51 18.24
N MET A 213 -3.36 -7.48 17.00
CA MET A 213 -3.19 -6.28 16.18
C MET A 213 -4.25 -6.17 15.10
N LEU A 214 -5.42 -6.79 15.32
CA LEU A 214 -6.48 -6.91 14.33
C LEU A 214 -6.92 -5.56 13.73
N LEU A 215 -7.02 -4.51 14.53
CA LEU A 215 -7.33 -3.15 14.04
C LEU A 215 -6.32 -2.67 13.00
N LYS A 216 -5.04 -2.98 13.20
CA LYS A 216 -3.96 -2.63 12.28
C LYS A 216 -4.05 -3.47 11.01
N ALA A 217 -4.20 -4.78 11.15
CA ALA A 217 -4.37 -5.71 10.05
C ALA A 217 -5.60 -5.37 9.20
N HIS A 218 -6.73 -5.09 9.84
CA HIS A 218 -7.97 -4.67 9.18
C HIS A 218 -7.81 -3.36 8.39
N GLU A 219 -7.12 -2.35 8.93
CA GLU A 219 -6.90 -1.09 8.22
C GLU A 219 -6.09 -1.29 6.93
N VAL A 220 -5.06 -2.15 6.98
CA VAL A 220 -4.28 -2.53 5.79
C VAL A 220 -5.14 -3.30 4.79
N ALA A 221 -5.93 -4.28 5.25
CA ALA A 221 -6.81 -5.06 4.39
C ALA A 221 -7.88 -4.19 3.70
N ARG A 222 -8.46 -3.22 4.41
CA ARG A 222 -9.49 -2.33 3.87
C ARG A 222 -9.07 -1.58 2.62
N VAL A 223 -7.83 -1.14 2.53
CA VAL A 223 -7.30 -0.46 1.34
C VAL A 223 -7.39 -1.37 0.11
N ASN A 224 -7.22 -2.67 0.32
CA ASN A 224 -7.29 -3.66 -0.76
C ASN A 224 -8.71 -4.12 -1.07
N LEU A 225 -9.51 -4.36 -0.04
CA LEU A 225 -10.84 -4.95 -0.16
C LEU A 225 -11.90 -3.94 -0.59
N ARG A 226 -11.69 -2.65 -0.32
CA ARG A 226 -12.64 -1.62 -0.74
C ARG A 226 -12.63 -1.41 -2.25
N PRO A 227 -13.78 -1.07 -2.84
CA PRO A 227 -13.88 -0.77 -4.27
C PRO A 227 -12.90 0.34 -4.67
N CYS A 228 -12.15 0.13 -5.73
CA CYS A 228 -11.20 1.14 -6.24
C CYS A 228 -11.92 2.38 -6.80
N ARG A 229 -13.13 2.22 -7.33
CA ARG A 229 -13.99 3.28 -7.92
C ARG A 229 -13.35 4.04 -9.08
N ILE A 230 -12.32 3.49 -9.68
CA ILE A 230 -11.75 3.95 -10.95
C ILE A 230 -12.39 3.11 -12.06
N SER A 231 -13.05 3.75 -13.01
CA SER A 231 -13.63 3.10 -14.17
C SER A 231 -12.66 3.07 -15.36
N PRO A 232 -12.91 2.27 -16.40
CA PRO A 232 -12.15 2.36 -17.66
C PRO A 232 -12.10 3.78 -18.24
N ALA A 233 -13.20 4.55 -18.17
CA ALA A 233 -13.22 5.93 -18.59
C ALA A 233 -12.28 6.84 -17.76
N ASP A 234 -12.10 6.53 -16.47
CA ASP A 234 -11.16 7.25 -15.63
C ASP A 234 -9.71 6.89 -15.96
N LEU A 235 -9.43 5.68 -16.42
CA LEU A 235 -8.12 5.28 -16.95
C LEU A 235 -7.83 6.02 -18.27
N ALA A 236 -8.81 6.16 -19.16
CA ALA A 236 -8.67 6.88 -20.41
C ALA A 236 -8.28 8.36 -20.21
N ASP A 237 -8.61 8.95 -19.07
CA ASP A 237 -8.22 10.31 -18.68
C ASP A 237 -6.82 10.40 -18.03
N PHE A 238 -6.09 9.30 -17.87
CA PHE A 238 -4.75 9.32 -17.27
C PHE A 238 -3.76 10.02 -18.19
N ARG A 239 -2.87 10.87 -17.65
CA ARG A 239 -2.01 11.77 -18.47
C ARG A 239 -0.51 11.64 -18.22
N HIS A 240 -0.09 11.03 -17.09
CA HIS A 240 1.34 10.92 -16.78
C HIS A 240 2.02 9.86 -17.66
N PRO A 241 3.31 10.01 -17.95
CA PRO A 241 4.13 8.91 -18.43
C PRO A 241 4.06 7.72 -17.45
N LEU A 242 3.84 6.52 -17.98
CA LEU A 242 3.52 5.35 -17.20
C LEU A 242 4.35 4.15 -17.65
N LEU A 243 5.07 3.54 -16.70
CA LEU A 243 5.71 2.24 -16.87
C LEU A 243 4.97 1.21 -16.01
N LEU A 244 4.38 0.22 -16.66
CA LEU A 244 3.75 -0.91 -16.00
C LEU A 244 4.61 -2.16 -16.22
N LEU A 245 5.09 -2.72 -15.12
CA LEU A 245 5.83 -3.97 -15.07
C LEU A 245 4.96 -5.04 -14.41
N HIS A 246 4.88 -6.21 -15.02
CA HIS A 246 4.06 -7.30 -14.50
C HIS A 246 4.74 -8.64 -14.69
N GLY A 247 4.56 -9.55 -13.72
CA GLY A 247 5.18 -10.86 -13.76
C GLY A 247 4.44 -11.84 -14.68
N THR A 248 5.17 -12.65 -15.45
CA THR A 248 4.53 -13.71 -16.25
C THR A 248 3.97 -14.83 -15.39
N SER A 249 4.51 -15.02 -14.19
CA SER A 249 4.10 -16.03 -13.21
C SER A 249 3.34 -15.43 -12.02
N ASP A 250 2.69 -14.29 -12.23
CA ASP A 250 1.80 -13.71 -11.23
C ASP A 250 0.55 -14.58 -11.08
N LEU A 251 0.51 -15.38 -10.00
CA LEU A 251 -0.60 -16.28 -9.71
C LEU A 251 -1.86 -15.54 -9.23
N CYS A 252 -1.70 -14.30 -8.74
CA CYS A 252 -2.83 -13.48 -8.30
C CYS A 252 -3.61 -12.90 -9.47
N PHE A 253 -2.87 -12.38 -10.47
CA PHE A 253 -3.48 -11.61 -11.55
C PHE A 253 -2.83 -11.98 -12.90
N PRO A 254 -3.44 -12.85 -13.70
CA PRO A 254 -2.87 -13.26 -14.97
C PRO A 254 -2.60 -12.06 -15.91
N PRO A 255 -1.45 -12.01 -16.61
CA PRO A 255 -1.07 -10.89 -17.48
C PRO A 255 -2.14 -10.50 -18.51
N ALA A 256 -2.87 -11.48 -19.07
CA ALA A 256 -3.92 -11.22 -20.06
C ALA A 256 -5.10 -10.43 -19.46
N VAL A 257 -5.44 -10.66 -18.19
CA VAL A 257 -6.49 -9.89 -17.49
C VAL A 257 -6.02 -8.46 -17.29
N ILE A 258 -4.79 -8.26 -16.82
CA ILE A 258 -4.23 -6.92 -16.62
C ILE A 258 -4.11 -6.16 -17.94
N GLN A 259 -3.68 -6.83 -19.01
CA GLN A 259 -3.61 -6.22 -20.35
C GLN A 259 -4.98 -5.68 -20.75
N ARG A 260 -6.02 -6.52 -20.73
CA ARG A 260 -7.38 -6.15 -21.14
C ARG A 260 -8.00 -5.08 -20.25
N ASP A 261 -7.90 -5.23 -18.93
CA ASP A 261 -8.68 -4.41 -17.99
C ASP A 261 -7.99 -3.10 -17.62
N ILE A 262 -6.67 -3.04 -17.77
CA ILE A 262 -5.88 -1.87 -17.39
C ILE A 262 -5.19 -1.25 -18.61
N VAL A 263 -4.28 -1.99 -19.24
CA VAL A 263 -3.38 -1.43 -20.27
C VAL A 263 -4.16 -0.90 -21.46
N ASP A 264 -5.11 -1.68 -21.98
CA ASP A 264 -5.91 -1.33 -23.15
C ASP A 264 -6.85 -0.14 -22.88
N ASN A 265 -7.11 0.19 -21.61
CA ASN A 265 -7.94 1.34 -21.21
C ASN A 265 -7.16 2.63 -20.94
N LEU A 266 -5.83 2.59 -20.90
CA LEU A 266 -4.98 3.76 -20.61
C LEU A 266 -4.69 4.63 -21.84
N VAL A 267 -5.65 4.71 -22.76
CA VAL A 267 -5.50 5.36 -24.10
C VAL A 267 -5.16 6.85 -24.06
N GLY A 268 -5.35 7.50 -22.92
CA GLY A 268 -5.05 8.94 -22.75
C GLY A 268 -3.70 9.22 -22.11
N ALA A 269 -2.97 8.25 -21.68
CA ALA A 269 -1.66 8.44 -21.09
C ALA A 269 -0.68 9.00 -22.12
N HIS A 270 0.17 9.92 -21.67
CA HIS A 270 1.14 10.59 -22.55
C HIS A 270 2.13 9.61 -23.16
N GLU A 271 2.56 8.64 -22.38
CA GLU A 271 3.36 7.49 -22.78
C GLU A 271 2.98 6.30 -21.90
N ILE A 272 2.75 5.14 -22.48
CA ILE A 272 2.58 3.88 -21.75
C ILE A 272 3.65 2.93 -22.22
N THR A 273 4.43 2.43 -21.26
CA THR A 273 5.34 1.30 -21.45
C THR A 273 4.80 0.12 -20.64
N TRP A 274 4.40 -0.94 -21.33
CA TRP A 274 3.99 -2.21 -20.71
C TRP A 274 5.05 -3.27 -20.94
N ARG A 275 5.53 -3.91 -19.85
CA ARG A 275 6.57 -4.94 -19.91
C ARG A 275 6.20 -6.12 -19.02
N LEU A 276 6.41 -7.30 -19.56
CA LEU A 276 6.31 -8.55 -18.84
C LEU A 276 7.69 -8.98 -18.37
N ILE A 277 7.83 -9.22 -17.08
CA ILE A 277 9.06 -9.73 -16.46
C ILE A 277 8.91 -11.26 -16.32
N ARG A 278 9.75 -11.96 -17.05
CA ARG A 278 9.67 -13.43 -17.15
C ARG A 278 9.92 -14.09 -15.78
N GLY A 279 9.07 -15.04 -15.42
CA GLY A 279 9.14 -15.81 -14.18
C GLY A 279 8.79 -15.01 -12.92
N ALA A 280 8.55 -13.71 -13.03
CA ALA A 280 8.30 -12.88 -11.86
C ALA A 280 6.91 -13.13 -11.26
N PRO A 281 6.82 -13.23 -9.91
CA PRO A 281 5.56 -13.30 -9.18
C PRO A 281 4.93 -11.92 -8.98
N HIS A 282 3.82 -11.83 -8.23
CA HIS A 282 3.13 -10.56 -7.94
C HIS A 282 4.05 -9.52 -7.25
N SER A 283 4.75 -9.92 -6.20
CA SER A 283 5.69 -9.06 -5.46
C SER A 283 7.09 -9.06 -6.07
N MET A 284 7.17 -8.85 -7.38
CA MET A 284 8.37 -8.93 -8.19
C MET A 284 9.52 -8.00 -7.71
N LEU A 285 9.22 -6.90 -7.03
CA LEU A 285 10.23 -6.01 -6.46
C LEU A 285 11.18 -6.76 -5.53
N LEU A 286 10.69 -7.75 -4.80
CA LEU A 286 11.46 -8.50 -3.81
C LEU A 286 12.34 -9.59 -4.44
N THR A 287 12.01 -10.03 -5.65
CA THR A 287 12.61 -11.21 -6.30
C THR A 287 13.32 -10.89 -7.62
N HIS A 288 12.85 -9.88 -8.37
CA HIS A 288 13.30 -9.56 -9.73
C HIS A 288 13.81 -8.12 -9.86
N TRP A 289 14.40 -7.58 -8.81
CA TRP A 289 14.89 -6.20 -8.83
C TRP A 289 15.83 -5.89 -10.02
N PRO A 290 16.81 -6.74 -10.39
CA PRO A 290 17.69 -6.44 -11.53
C PRO A 290 16.92 -6.23 -12.84
N GLN A 291 15.93 -7.06 -13.13
CA GLN A 291 15.12 -6.96 -14.35
C GLN A 291 14.19 -5.73 -14.30
N ILE A 292 13.65 -5.40 -13.14
CA ILE A 292 12.88 -4.15 -12.93
C ILE A 292 13.76 -2.94 -13.23
N LYS A 293 14.97 -2.92 -12.68
CA LYS A 293 15.95 -1.83 -12.88
C LYS A 293 16.31 -1.66 -14.35
N GLU A 294 16.53 -2.77 -15.08
CA GLU A 294 16.84 -2.77 -16.50
C GLU A 294 15.75 -2.07 -17.35
N GLU A 295 14.48 -2.27 -17.03
CA GLU A 295 13.36 -1.61 -17.71
C GLU A 295 13.10 -0.18 -17.18
N TRP A 296 13.33 0.05 -15.90
CA TRP A 296 12.99 1.33 -15.25
C TRP A 296 14.00 2.43 -15.54
N MET A 297 15.31 2.13 -15.56
CA MET A 297 16.34 3.13 -15.82
C MET A 297 16.16 3.84 -17.14
N PRO A 298 15.98 3.14 -18.31
CA PRO A 298 15.74 3.81 -19.58
C PRO A 298 14.43 4.63 -19.60
N PHE A 299 13.40 4.21 -18.83
CA PHE A 299 12.17 4.98 -18.69
C PHE A 299 12.42 6.30 -17.96
N LEU A 300 13.14 6.29 -16.84
CA LEU A 300 13.50 7.52 -16.10
C LEU A 300 14.38 8.46 -16.95
N GLU A 301 15.32 7.92 -17.72
CA GLU A 301 16.19 8.70 -18.61
C GLU A 301 15.42 9.40 -19.74
N ARG A 302 14.33 8.80 -20.23
CA ARG A 302 13.43 9.44 -21.22
C ARG A 302 12.57 10.55 -20.60
N HIS A 303 12.43 10.56 -19.28
CA HIS A 303 11.65 11.55 -18.54
C HIS A 303 12.51 12.33 -17.55
N PRO A 304 13.57 13.04 -18.02
CA PRO A 304 14.56 13.65 -17.15
C PRO A 304 14.06 14.92 -16.45
N LYS A 305 12.77 15.25 -16.63
CA LYS A 305 12.17 16.43 -15.97
C LYS A 305 12.24 16.26 -14.48
N PHE A 306 12.84 17.22 -13.81
CA PHE A 306 12.77 17.35 -12.36
C PHE A 306 12.60 18.82 -12.00
N SER A 307 12.04 19.04 -10.81
CA SER A 307 11.98 20.34 -10.17
C SER A 307 12.66 20.20 -8.82
N SER A 308 13.38 21.21 -8.39
CA SER A 308 13.88 21.31 -7.02
C SER A 308 12.89 22.02 -6.09
N GLU A 309 11.87 22.66 -6.66
CA GLU A 309 10.90 23.46 -5.93
C GLU A 309 9.63 22.63 -5.64
N PRO A 310 9.19 22.61 -4.38
CA PRO A 310 7.93 22.00 -4.01
C PRO A 310 6.75 22.77 -4.62
N VAL A 311 5.68 22.04 -4.93
CA VAL A 311 4.43 22.60 -5.48
C VAL A 311 3.32 22.45 -4.45
N PRO A 312 2.54 23.51 -4.13
CA PRO A 312 1.40 23.40 -3.23
C PRO A 312 0.33 22.44 -3.76
N LEU A 313 -0.41 21.80 -2.87
CA LEU A 313 -1.54 20.94 -3.23
C LEU A 313 -2.72 21.78 -3.71
N ASP A 314 -3.25 21.45 -4.88
CA ASP A 314 -4.55 21.95 -5.35
C ASP A 314 -5.68 21.10 -4.74
N ARG A 315 -6.03 21.39 -3.48
CA ARG A 315 -7.06 20.67 -2.73
C ARG A 315 -8.45 20.78 -3.37
N PRO A 316 -8.89 21.96 -3.88
CA PRO A 316 -10.16 22.08 -4.60
C PRO A 316 -10.22 21.19 -5.85
N TYR A 317 -9.15 21.15 -6.64
CA TYR A 317 -9.06 20.26 -7.79
C TYR A 317 -9.14 18.79 -7.35
N ALA A 318 -8.36 18.39 -6.36
CA ALA A 318 -8.36 17.02 -5.83
C ALA A 318 -9.75 16.59 -5.36
N LEU A 319 -10.48 17.44 -4.61
CA LEU A 319 -11.87 17.19 -4.22
C LEU A 319 -12.80 17.03 -5.42
N SER A 320 -12.62 17.82 -6.49
CA SER A 320 -13.41 17.70 -7.70
C SER A 320 -13.18 16.36 -8.42
N VAL A 321 -11.93 15.88 -8.43
CA VAL A 321 -11.58 14.55 -8.95
C VAL A 321 -12.22 13.44 -8.11
N VAL A 322 -12.11 13.52 -6.79
CA VAL A 322 -12.73 12.55 -5.87
C VAL A 322 -14.26 12.54 -6.05
N ALA A 323 -14.90 13.70 -6.18
CA ALA A 323 -16.33 13.80 -6.44
C ALA A 323 -16.71 13.16 -7.79
N LYS A 324 -15.87 13.32 -8.84
CA LYS A 324 -16.09 12.64 -10.13
C LYS A 324 -16.05 11.11 -9.95
N LEU A 325 -15.03 10.59 -9.28
CA LEU A 325 -14.89 9.14 -8.99
C LEU A 325 -16.04 8.60 -8.13
N ALA A 326 -16.56 9.41 -7.21
CA ALA A 326 -17.64 9.05 -6.31
C ALA A 326 -18.99 8.80 -7.02
N ARG A 327 -19.18 9.32 -8.24
CA ARG A 327 -20.39 9.04 -9.05
C ARG A 327 -20.59 7.55 -9.33
N ASN A 328 -19.50 6.80 -9.36
CA ASN A 328 -19.53 5.33 -9.51
C ASN A 328 -20.02 4.61 -8.24
N ALA A 329 -20.28 5.34 -7.15
CA ALA A 329 -20.72 4.78 -5.87
C ALA A 329 -22.14 5.16 -5.51
N SER A 330 -22.51 6.44 -5.67
CA SER A 330 -23.80 6.99 -5.28
C SER A 330 -23.98 8.37 -5.89
N ASP A 331 -25.21 8.72 -6.26
CA ASP A 331 -25.55 10.05 -6.82
C ASP A 331 -25.40 11.19 -5.80
N GLU A 332 -25.48 10.91 -4.51
CA GLU A 332 -25.41 11.92 -3.45
C GLU A 332 -23.99 12.18 -2.95
N LEU A 333 -23.11 11.19 -3.07
CA LEU A 333 -21.74 11.25 -2.54
C LEU A 333 -20.91 12.39 -3.13
N PRO A 334 -20.98 12.70 -4.44
CA PRO A 334 -20.24 13.81 -5.03
C PRO A 334 -20.49 15.16 -4.36
N ALA A 335 -21.75 15.49 -4.09
CA ALA A 335 -22.13 16.74 -3.42
C ALA A 335 -21.57 16.80 -1.98
N SER A 336 -21.65 15.70 -1.25
CA SER A 336 -21.06 15.57 0.09
C SER A 336 -19.53 15.79 0.07
N ILE A 337 -18.83 15.26 -0.93
CA ILE A 337 -17.38 15.43 -1.06
C ILE A 337 -17.02 16.88 -1.36
N LEU A 338 -17.72 17.53 -2.29
CA LEU A 338 -17.46 18.92 -2.64
C LEU A 338 -17.73 19.90 -1.49
N ALA A 339 -18.52 19.51 -0.51
CA ALA A 339 -18.76 20.29 0.70
C ALA A 339 -17.67 20.15 1.78
N ARG A 340 -16.69 19.25 1.60
CA ARG A 340 -15.60 19.04 2.56
C ARG A 340 -14.52 20.12 2.40
N SER A 341 -13.76 20.34 3.49
CA SER A 341 -12.74 21.41 3.52
C SER A 341 -11.48 21.10 2.71
N GLY A 342 -11.14 19.83 2.54
CA GLY A 342 -9.86 19.39 1.98
C GLY A 342 -8.67 19.59 2.92
N ASN A 343 -8.91 19.90 4.20
CA ASN A 343 -7.86 20.16 5.18
C ASN A 343 -7.31 18.89 5.83
N GLU A 344 -8.07 17.79 5.77
CA GLU A 344 -7.66 16.49 6.26
C GLU A 344 -7.70 15.45 5.14
N GLN A 345 -6.85 14.44 5.24
CA GLN A 345 -6.77 13.39 4.21
C GLN A 345 -8.08 12.62 4.07
N THR A 346 -8.82 12.46 5.18
CA THR A 346 -10.13 11.80 5.20
C THR A 346 -11.22 12.56 4.44
N ASP A 347 -11.00 13.83 4.12
CA ASP A 347 -11.88 14.61 3.24
C ASP A 347 -11.88 14.06 1.81
N PHE A 348 -10.82 13.38 1.40
CA PHE A 348 -10.67 12.78 0.08
C PHE A 348 -11.21 11.33 0.01
N SER A 349 -11.78 10.80 1.08
CA SER A 349 -12.35 9.45 1.10
C SER A 349 -13.53 9.30 0.13
N LEU A 350 -13.54 8.18 -0.60
CA LEU A 350 -14.61 7.74 -1.49
C LEU A 350 -15.66 6.86 -0.77
N CYS A 351 -15.50 6.64 0.55
CA CYS A 351 -16.43 5.83 1.32
C CYS A 351 -17.82 6.47 1.36
N THR A 352 -18.83 5.68 1.05
CA THR A 352 -20.24 6.08 1.25
C THR A 352 -20.56 6.22 2.73
N PRO A 353 -21.63 6.92 3.12
CA PRO A 353 -22.07 6.98 4.51
C PRO A 353 -22.29 5.60 5.12
N GLU A 354 -22.84 4.65 4.35
CA GLU A 354 -23.06 3.26 4.78
C GLU A 354 -21.73 2.54 5.03
N GLU A 355 -20.77 2.63 4.11
CA GLU A 355 -19.43 2.05 4.29
C GLU A 355 -18.69 2.64 5.50
N VAL A 356 -18.90 3.93 5.78
CA VAL A 356 -18.34 4.60 6.98
C VAL A 356 -18.98 4.06 8.26
N ARG A 357 -20.32 3.90 8.27
CA ARG A 357 -21.04 3.35 9.41
C ARG A 357 -20.61 1.92 9.71
N GLN A 358 -20.61 1.06 8.69
CA GLN A 358 -20.17 -0.33 8.84
C GLN A 358 -18.72 -0.41 9.33
N ALA A 359 -17.82 0.38 8.75
CA ALA A 359 -16.43 0.40 9.19
C ALA A 359 -16.27 0.87 10.65
N ALA A 360 -17.11 1.77 11.13
CA ALA A 360 -17.08 2.20 12.53
C ALA A 360 -17.54 1.08 13.47
N GLU A 361 -18.55 0.33 13.08
CA GLU A 361 -19.05 -0.85 13.81
C GLU A 361 -17.96 -1.95 13.83
N ASP A 362 -17.36 -2.26 12.68
CA ASP A 362 -16.27 -3.23 12.56
C ASP A 362 -15.08 -2.87 13.45
N LEU A 363 -14.68 -1.59 13.45
CA LEU A 363 -13.55 -1.13 14.29
C LEU A 363 -13.83 -1.34 15.78
N GLN A 364 -15.08 -1.14 16.23
CA GLN A 364 -15.47 -1.40 17.62
C GLN A 364 -15.46 -2.90 17.93
N ALA A 365 -16.01 -3.73 17.05
CA ALA A 365 -16.06 -5.17 17.20
C ALA A 365 -14.64 -5.76 17.23
N PHE A 366 -13.77 -5.35 16.31
CA PHE A 366 -12.40 -5.82 16.21
C PHE A 366 -11.54 -5.37 17.39
N LYS A 367 -11.77 -4.15 17.90
CA LYS A 367 -11.13 -3.72 19.14
C LYS A 367 -11.49 -4.64 20.30
N LYS A 368 -12.77 -4.92 20.48
CA LYS A 368 -13.25 -5.84 21.52
C LYS A 368 -12.67 -7.25 21.36
N TYR A 369 -12.61 -7.76 20.12
CA TYR A 369 -12.02 -9.07 19.84
C TYR A 369 -10.51 -9.07 20.18
N SER A 370 -9.74 -8.10 19.73
CA SER A 370 -8.30 -8.00 20.04
C SER A 370 -8.03 -7.94 21.54
N GLU A 371 -8.85 -7.21 22.30
CA GLU A 371 -8.75 -7.11 23.76
C GLU A 371 -9.09 -8.43 24.47
N SER A 372 -9.96 -9.25 23.88
CA SER A 372 -10.37 -10.56 24.41
C SER A 372 -9.54 -11.74 23.89
N CYS A 373 -8.74 -11.54 22.87
CA CYS A 373 -7.90 -12.57 22.28
C CYS A 373 -6.94 -13.13 23.33
N ARG A 374 -6.89 -14.46 23.47
CA ARG A 374 -6.00 -15.18 24.41
C ARG A 374 -5.15 -16.22 23.72
N MET A 375 -5.10 -16.14 22.37
CA MET A 375 -4.31 -17.08 21.60
C MET A 375 -2.84 -16.90 21.87
N TYR A 376 -2.16 -17.98 22.22
CA TYR A 376 -0.71 -18.01 22.30
C TYR A 376 -0.12 -18.18 20.91
N LEU A 377 0.66 -17.21 20.49
CA LEU A 377 1.43 -17.29 19.25
C LEU A 377 2.91 -17.40 19.60
N PRO A 378 3.57 -18.51 19.24
CA PRO A 378 5.00 -18.70 19.54
C PRO A 378 5.83 -17.54 18.97
N GLY A 379 6.71 -16.97 19.81
CA GLY A 379 7.57 -15.85 19.40
C GLY A 379 6.94 -14.48 19.45
N ILE A 380 5.69 -14.36 19.92
CA ILE A 380 5.03 -13.08 20.13
C ILE A 380 4.82 -12.87 21.62
N GLU A 381 5.58 -11.93 22.20
CA GLU A 381 5.20 -11.33 23.49
C GLU A 381 4.21 -10.20 23.20
N VAL A 382 3.03 -10.22 23.82
CA VAL A 382 2.07 -9.12 23.75
C VAL A 382 2.56 -8.01 24.69
N PRO A 383 3.11 -6.91 24.19
CA PRO A 383 3.53 -5.80 25.03
C PRO A 383 2.32 -5.10 25.64
N GLU A 384 2.47 -4.52 26.84
CA GLU A 384 1.42 -3.73 27.50
C GLU A 384 0.92 -2.53 26.71
N SER A 385 1.61 -2.14 25.64
CA SER A 385 1.30 -0.95 24.84
C SER A 385 1.57 -1.14 23.36
N TRP A 386 0.79 -1.97 22.69
CA TRP A 386 0.92 -2.21 21.24
C TRP A 386 0.58 -1.00 20.36
N ASP A 387 -0.21 -0.07 20.88
CA ASP A 387 -0.62 1.16 20.19
C ASP A 387 0.40 2.29 20.32
N GLN A 388 1.60 2.03 20.87
CA GLN A 388 2.65 3.05 20.95
C GLN A 388 3.60 2.99 19.74
N PRO A 389 4.14 4.15 19.32
CA PRO A 389 5.19 4.23 18.32
C PRO A 389 6.36 3.27 18.62
N ILE A 390 6.97 2.69 17.59
CA ILE A 390 8.05 1.71 17.74
C ILE A 390 9.26 2.26 18.51
N ASP A 391 9.53 3.56 18.39
CA ASP A 391 10.59 4.26 19.11
C ASP A 391 10.36 4.34 20.65
N LYS A 392 9.10 4.26 21.08
CA LYS A 392 8.71 4.23 22.49
C LYS A 392 8.57 2.80 23.06
N ARG A 393 8.65 1.79 22.18
CA ARG A 393 8.67 0.39 22.59
C ARG A 393 10.09 0.01 22.98
N SER A 394 10.27 -0.64 24.13
CA SER A 394 11.58 -1.13 24.52
C SER A 394 12.16 -2.00 23.43
N SER A 395 13.44 -1.83 23.13
CA SER A 395 14.23 -2.62 22.18
C SER A 395 14.43 -4.09 22.60
N ARG A 396 13.47 -4.67 23.32
CA ARG A 396 13.53 -6.08 23.69
C ARG A 396 13.48 -6.90 22.42
N GLU A 397 14.56 -7.60 22.15
CA GLU A 397 14.61 -8.68 21.20
C GLU A 397 13.46 -9.64 21.47
N TRP A 398 12.74 -10.00 20.42
CA TRP A 398 11.64 -10.96 20.48
C TRP A 398 12.21 -12.33 20.84
N THR A 399 12.10 -12.71 22.11
CA THR A 399 12.48 -14.05 22.56
C THR A 399 11.28 -14.98 22.45
N PHE A 400 11.50 -16.14 21.83
CA PHE A 400 10.51 -17.20 21.76
C PHE A 400 10.21 -17.74 23.17
N SER A 401 9.06 -17.42 23.71
CA SER A 401 8.60 -17.93 24.99
C SER A 401 7.57 -19.04 24.81
N LYS A 402 7.89 -20.22 25.38
CA LYS A 402 7.06 -21.44 25.33
C LYS A 402 5.95 -21.43 26.40
N ARG A 403 5.10 -20.42 26.55
CA ARG A 403 4.05 -20.49 27.59
C ARG A 403 2.68 -20.06 27.13
N HIS A 404 1.78 -20.99 27.34
CA HIS A 404 0.31 -21.00 27.49
C HIS A 404 -0.52 -21.27 26.25
N LEU A 405 -1.23 -22.37 26.35
CA LEU A 405 -2.28 -22.88 25.52
C LEU A 405 -3.62 -22.22 25.86
N PHE A 406 -4.42 -22.12 24.89
CA PHE A 406 -5.80 -21.70 24.77
C PHE A 406 -6.70 -21.70 26.02
N ASP A 407 -7.40 -20.57 26.24
CA ASP A 407 -8.73 -20.58 26.83
C ASP A 407 -9.73 -20.41 25.70
N GLU A 408 -10.66 -21.32 25.54
CA GLU A 408 -11.69 -21.28 24.51
C GLU A 408 -12.56 -20.02 24.64
N PRO A 409 -12.78 -19.24 23.57
CA PRO A 409 -13.76 -18.17 23.59
C PRO A 409 -15.16 -18.80 23.46
N SER A 410 -15.95 -18.73 24.53
CA SER A 410 -17.40 -18.94 24.46
C SER A 410 -18.02 -17.75 23.77
N HIS A 411 -18.19 -17.72 22.46
CA HIS A 411 -19.13 -16.83 21.78
C HIS A 411 -19.24 -17.12 20.27
N SER A 412 -20.41 -16.79 19.70
CA SER A 412 -20.78 -16.81 18.29
C SER A 412 -19.65 -16.38 17.35
N SER A 413 -19.46 -17.14 16.29
CA SER A 413 -18.38 -16.96 15.30
C SER A 413 -18.29 -15.51 14.83
N PRO A 414 -17.10 -14.87 14.89
CA PRO A 414 -16.87 -13.55 14.34
C PRO A 414 -16.99 -13.45 12.82
N VAL A 415 -17.11 -14.59 12.13
CA VAL A 415 -17.25 -14.70 10.66
C VAL A 415 -18.46 -13.92 10.14
N ASP A 416 -19.55 -13.84 10.94
CA ASP A 416 -20.73 -13.07 10.57
C ASP A 416 -20.50 -11.55 10.53
N LEU A 417 -19.47 -11.05 11.22
CA LEU A 417 -19.14 -9.62 11.25
C LEU A 417 -18.46 -9.13 9.96
N ILE A 418 -17.70 -10.00 9.29
CA ILE A 418 -17.07 -9.66 8.00
C ILE A 418 -18.08 -9.77 6.85
N ALA A 419 -19.03 -10.69 6.95
CA ALA A 419 -20.00 -10.96 5.88
C ALA A 419 -20.91 -9.75 5.57
N GLY A 420 -21.19 -8.90 6.55
CA GLY A 420 -22.01 -7.68 6.38
C GLY A 420 -21.26 -6.46 5.85
N GLY A 421 -19.92 -6.42 5.93
CA GLY A 421 -19.12 -5.22 5.63
C GLY A 421 -18.42 -5.19 4.28
N ILE A 422 -18.43 -6.29 3.54
CA ILE A 422 -17.75 -6.40 2.25
C ILE A 422 -18.76 -6.69 1.14
N GLU A 423 -19.59 -5.72 0.80
CA GLU A 423 -20.25 -5.70 -0.51
C GLU A 423 -19.19 -5.37 -1.57
N VAL A 424 -18.61 -6.40 -2.14
CA VAL A 424 -17.78 -6.25 -3.32
C VAL A 424 -18.70 -6.04 -4.51
N MET A 425 -18.68 -4.88 -5.12
CA MET A 425 -19.33 -4.66 -6.42
C MET A 425 -18.67 -5.58 -7.45
N THR A 426 -19.33 -6.69 -7.72
CA THR A 426 -18.95 -7.60 -8.80
C THR A 426 -19.64 -7.14 -10.06
N VAL A 427 -18.87 -6.86 -11.08
CA VAL A 427 -19.42 -6.68 -12.45
C VAL A 427 -19.81 -8.05 -12.97
N ASP A 428 -21.10 -8.21 -13.28
CA ASP A 428 -21.62 -9.42 -13.91
C ASP A 428 -21.05 -9.51 -15.36
N SER A 429 -20.14 -10.44 -15.59
CA SER A 429 -19.52 -10.66 -16.90
C SER A 429 -20.44 -11.40 -17.89
N SER A 430 -21.73 -11.58 -17.55
CA SER A 430 -22.71 -12.27 -18.39
C SER A 430 -23.45 -11.36 -19.39
N ALA A 431 -23.07 -10.08 -19.52
CA ALA A 431 -23.62 -9.17 -20.51
C ALA A 431 -22.61 -8.89 -21.62
N THR A 432 -22.44 -9.83 -22.53
CA THR A 432 -22.00 -9.63 -23.91
C THR A 432 -22.87 -10.47 -24.83
#